data_050b31a671ce08f932af583ad362e8a7
#
_entry.id   050b31a671ce08f932af583ad362e8a7
#
_cell.length_a   1.000
_cell.length_b   1.000
_cell.length_c   1.000
_cell.angle_alpha   90.00
_cell.angle_beta   90.00
_cell.angle_gamma   90.00
#
_symmetry.space_group_name_H-M   'P 1'
#
loop_
_entity.id
_entity.type
_entity.pdbx_description
1 polymer ?
#
loop_
_entity_poly.entity_id
_entity_poly.type
_entity_poly.pdbx_seq_one_letter_code
_entity_poly.pdbx_strand_id
1 'polypeptide(L)'
;MNGVLGGLQAGYNWQTANYLFGLEADIDATGQRRSQIFNGANAPFPLAGVGAAPMSAPYAEKLPWLGTFRGRVGIVSDHSLFYATGGLAAGKVQNSGSAIISGASTFTPGAPLCTSGNVPVTGTCPLANWSSSSVKGGWALGVGAEHVFAGNWTVKVEYLHVDLGRVSTSFATVPNCYGGAGGPCLVINPGAGTISSRITDDIVRVGLNYRLNRP
;
A
#
# COMPACT_ATOMS: atom_id res chain seq x y z
N MET A 1 -2.95 0.07 -6.17
CA MET A 1 -1.64 0.75 -6.27
C MET A 1 -1.23 0.83 -7.73
N ASN A 2 -0.26 1.69 -8.10
CA ASN A 2 0.20 1.78 -9.50
C ASN A 2 1.70 1.52 -9.53
N GLY A 3 2.15 0.70 -10.50
CA GLY A 3 3.55 0.36 -10.68
C GLY A 3 3.74 -0.88 -11.53
N VAL A 4 4.97 -1.14 -11.91
CA VAL A 4 5.37 -2.36 -12.61
C VAL A 4 5.80 -3.41 -11.61
N LEU A 5 5.65 -4.68 -11.98
CA LEU A 5 6.14 -5.81 -11.21
C LEU A 5 6.85 -6.80 -12.14
N GLY A 6 7.75 -7.59 -11.55
CA GLY A 6 8.41 -8.67 -12.24
C GLY A 6 8.96 -9.68 -11.25
N GLY A 7 8.90 -10.95 -11.60
CA GLY A 7 9.26 -12.00 -10.68
C GLY A 7 9.46 -13.35 -11.33
N LEU A 8 9.51 -14.36 -10.48
CA LEU A 8 9.67 -15.75 -10.85
C LEU A 8 8.49 -16.54 -10.34
N GLN A 9 8.14 -17.57 -11.08
CA GLN A 9 7.09 -18.51 -10.70
C GLN A 9 7.54 -19.96 -10.92
N ALA A 10 7.00 -20.85 -10.11
CA ALA A 10 7.10 -22.28 -10.27
C ALA A 10 5.76 -22.94 -9.98
N GLY A 11 5.45 -24.01 -10.66
CA GLY A 11 4.18 -24.71 -10.47
C GLY A 11 4.22 -26.14 -10.95
N TYR A 12 3.22 -26.89 -10.52
CA TYR A 12 3.01 -28.27 -10.94
C TYR A 12 1.55 -28.48 -11.36
N ASN A 13 1.36 -29.17 -12.47
CA ASN A 13 0.05 -29.40 -13.06
C ASN A 13 -0.25 -30.90 -13.19
N TRP A 14 -1.47 -31.26 -12.88
CA TRP A 14 -2.07 -32.55 -13.18
C TRP A 14 -3.16 -32.33 -14.23
N GLN A 15 -3.07 -33.06 -15.33
CA GLN A 15 -4.07 -33.02 -16.39
C GLN A 15 -4.80 -34.35 -16.47
N THR A 16 -6.13 -34.31 -16.55
CA THR A 16 -7.00 -35.46 -16.78
C THR A 16 -7.99 -35.08 -17.88
N ALA A 17 -7.85 -35.71 -19.04
CA ALA A 17 -8.57 -35.36 -20.26
C ALA A 17 -8.37 -33.85 -20.58
N ASN A 18 -9.44 -33.09 -20.66
CA ASN A 18 -9.42 -31.65 -20.94
C ASN A 18 -9.35 -30.77 -19.68
N TYR A 19 -9.30 -31.36 -18.48
CA TYR A 19 -9.25 -30.61 -17.22
C TYR A 19 -7.83 -30.59 -16.68
N LEU A 20 -7.44 -29.41 -16.19
CA LEU A 20 -6.14 -29.20 -15.54
C LEU A 20 -6.37 -28.72 -14.12
N PHE A 21 -5.64 -29.34 -13.20
CA PHE A 21 -5.50 -28.88 -11.82
C PHE A 21 -4.02 -28.58 -11.57
N GLY A 22 -3.72 -27.57 -10.81
CA GLY A 22 -2.33 -27.24 -10.53
C GLY A 22 -2.14 -26.42 -9.26
N LEU A 23 -0.90 -26.39 -8.84
CA LEU A 23 -0.40 -25.50 -7.78
C LEU A 23 0.66 -24.61 -8.37
N GLU A 24 0.64 -23.35 -7.98
CA GLU A 24 1.60 -22.33 -8.44
C GLU A 24 2.06 -21.49 -7.25
N ALA A 25 3.35 -21.24 -7.19
CA ALA A 25 3.96 -20.27 -6.26
C ALA A 25 4.73 -19.24 -7.06
N ASP A 26 4.60 -17.98 -6.69
CA ASP A 26 5.34 -16.88 -7.30
C ASP A 26 5.84 -15.89 -6.26
N ILE A 27 6.91 -15.18 -6.64
CA ILE A 27 7.46 -14.05 -5.92
C ILE A 27 7.83 -12.96 -6.90
N ASP A 28 7.30 -11.77 -6.67
CA ASP A 28 7.46 -10.59 -7.51
C ASP A 28 8.12 -9.47 -6.73
N ALA A 29 9.15 -8.84 -7.31
CA ALA A 29 9.60 -7.52 -6.91
C ALA A 29 8.70 -6.47 -7.56
N THR A 30 8.28 -5.48 -6.78
CA THR A 30 7.32 -4.50 -7.28
C THR A 30 7.78 -3.06 -7.07
N GLY A 31 7.46 -2.19 -8.02
CA GLY A 31 7.59 -0.74 -7.93
C GLY A 31 6.29 -0.05 -7.54
N GLN A 32 5.31 -0.79 -7.05
CA GLN A 32 3.97 -0.28 -6.75
C GLN A 32 3.98 0.74 -5.62
N ARG A 33 3.31 1.87 -5.89
CA ARG A 33 3.21 3.00 -4.96
C ARG A 33 1.83 3.62 -5.03
N ARG A 34 1.41 4.17 -3.90
CA ARG A 34 0.23 5.01 -3.78
C ARG A 34 0.59 6.22 -2.93
N SER A 35 0.25 7.40 -3.40
CA SER A 35 0.39 8.63 -2.63
C SER A 35 -0.95 9.34 -2.56
N GLN A 36 -1.30 9.84 -1.39
CA GLN A 36 -2.52 10.60 -1.14
C GLN A 36 -2.17 11.79 -0.24
N ILE A 37 -2.90 12.88 -0.42
CA ILE A 37 -2.82 14.05 0.45
C ILE A 37 -4.22 14.27 1.03
N PHE A 38 -4.33 14.19 2.33
CA PHE A 38 -5.54 14.55 3.05
C PHE A 38 -5.46 16.03 3.40
N ASN A 39 -6.42 16.84 2.92
CA ASN A 39 -6.46 18.26 3.18
C ASN A 39 -7.72 18.66 3.96
N GLY A 40 -7.58 19.63 4.86
CA GLY A 40 -8.69 20.29 5.54
C GLY A 40 -9.45 19.41 6.55
N ALA A 41 -10.77 19.58 6.62
CA ALA A 41 -11.66 18.92 7.59
C ALA A 41 -11.73 17.39 7.47
N ASN A 42 -11.24 16.82 6.38
CA ASN A 42 -11.14 15.37 6.14
C ASN A 42 -9.80 14.78 6.61
N ALA A 43 -8.92 15.58 7.21
CA ALA A 43 -7.74 15.03 7.84
C ALA A 43 -8.17 14.12 9.00
N PRO A 44 -7.58 12.89 9.13
CA PRO A 44 -8.03 11.90 10.10
C PRO A 44 -7.73 12.27 11.57
N PHE A 45 -7.51 13.56 11.85
CA PHE A 45 -7.12 14.05 13.17
C PHE A 45 -8.10 15.10 13.68
N PRO A 46 -9.02 14.76 14.57
CA PRO A 46 -9.71 15.77 15.35
C PRO A 46 -8.72 16.34 16.38
N LEU A 47 -8.04 17.41 16.03
CA LEU A 47 -7.32 18.20 17.03
C LEU A 47 -8.38 19.01 17.80
N ALA A 48 -8.75 18.50 18.97
CA ALA A 48 -9.59 19.27 19.89
C ALA A 48 -8.88 20.57 20.25
N GLY A 49 -9.52 21.71 19.94
CA GLY A 49 -9.02 23.03 20.27
C GLY A 49 -8.24 23.76 19.16
N VAL A 50 -8.00 23.16 18.00
CA VAL A 50 -7.45 23.84 16.84
C VAL A 50 -8.60 24.36 15.97
N GLY A 51 -8.81 25.66 15.92
CA GLY A 51 -9.72 26.29 14.93
C GLY A 51 -9.36 25.87 13.50
N ALA A 52 -10.18 26.19 12.52
CA ALA A 52 -10.06 25.77 11.12
C ALA A 52 -8.73 26.15 10.43
N ALA A 53 -7.61 25.59 10.95
CA ALA A 53 -6.31 25.75 10.30
C ALA A 53 -6.20 24.78 9.11
N PRO A 54 -5.68 25.21 7.97
CA PRO A 54 -5.47 24.34 6.84
C PRO A 54 -4.44 23.27 7.20
N MET A 55 -4.89 22.04 7.34
CA MET A 55 -4.05 20.89 7.59
C MET A 55 -3.81 20.13 6.29
N SER A 56 -2.62 19.60 6.13
CA SER A 56 -2.26 18.70 5.06
C SER A 56 -1.53 17.49 5.63
N ALA A 57 -1.94 16.29 5.21
CA ALA A 57 -1.34 15.05 5.64
C ALA A 57 -0.96 14.22 4.40
N PRO A 58 0.24 14.40 3.84
CA PRO A 58 0.76 13.52 2.80
C PRO A 58 1.00 12.12 3.37
N TYR A 59 0.51 11.12 2.65
CA TYR A 59 0.59 9.71 2.98
C TYR A 59 1.07 8.92 1.77
N ALA A 60 2.04 8.06 1.95
CA ALA A 60 2.59 7.20 0.91
C ALA A 60 2.62 5.74 1.34
N GLU A 61 2.21 4.87 0.44
CA GLU A 61 2.29 3.42 0.57
C GLU A 61 3.17 2.84 -0.53
N LYS A 62 3.94 1.78 -0.19
CA LYS A 62 4.76 1.01 -1.11
C LYS A 62 4.60 -0.46 -0.83
N LEU A 63 4.60 -1.27 -1.89
CA LEU A 63 4.62 -2.73 -1.83
C LEU A 63 5.90 -3.23 -2.53
N PRO A 64 7.05 -3.36 -1.84
CA PRO A 64 8.32 -3.72 -2.47
C PRO A 64 8.36 -5.13 -3.03
N TRP A 65 7.64 -6.07 -2.45
CA TRP A 65 7.51 -7.43 -2.95
C TRP A 65 6.15 -8.03 -2.62
N LEU A 66 5.71 -8.93 -3.47
CA LEU A 66 4.48 -9.72 -3.34
C LEU A 66 4.83 -11.17 -3.63
N GLY A 67 4.37 -12.10 -2.81
CA GLY A 67 4.43 -13.53 -3.06
C GLY A 67 3.05 -14.14 -2.99
N THR A 68 2.78 -15.16 -3.83
CA THR A 68 1.51 -15.89 -3.77
C THR A 68 1.73 -17.39 -3.80
N PHE A 69 0.81 -18.15 -3.18
CA PHE A 69 0.69 -19.59 -3.30
C PHE A 69 -0.77 -19.92 -3.62
N ARG A 70 -1.01 -20.49 -4.82
CA ARG A 70 -2.33 -20.59 -5.40
C ARG A 70 -2.59 -21.96 -6.00
N GLY A 71 -3.84 -22.42 -5.87
CA GLY A 71 -4.39 -23.47 -6.71
C GLY A 71 -4.90 -22.92 -8.03
N ARG A 72 -4.84 -23.68 -9.10
CA ARG A 72 -5.45 -23.36 -10.39
C ARG A 72 -6.26 -24.52 -10.93
N VAL A 73 -7.36 -24.18 -11.58
CA VAL A 73 -8.23 -25.15 -12.30
C VAL A 73 -8.55 -24.56 -13.65
N GLY A 74 -8.48 -25.38 -14.70
CA GLY A 74 -8.67 -24.90 -16.05
C GLY A 74 -9.10 -25.95 -17.03
N ILE A 75 -9.40 -25.50 -18.23
CA ILE A 75 -9.80 -26.32 -19.38
C ILE A 75 -8.74 -26.15 -20.46
N VAL A 76 -8.22 -27.28 -20.93
CA VAL A 76 -7.28 -27.36 -22.03
C VAL A 76 -8.06 -27.55 -23.32
N SER A 77 -7.82 -26.68 -24.30
CA SER A 77 -8.35 -26.80 -25.67
C SER A 77 -7.19 -26.62 -26.64
N ASP A 78 -6.86 -27.69 -27.37
CA ASP A 78 -5.73 -27.78 -28.28
C ASP A 78 -4.40 -27.35 -27.63
N HIS A 79 -3.90 -26.18 -27.99
CA HIS A 79 -2.64 -25.62 -27.49
C HIS A 79 -2.84 -24.52 -26.42
N SER A 80 -4.08 -24.32 -25.99
CA SER A 80 -4.45 -23.24 -25.06
C SER A 80 -5.06 -23.80 -23.78
N LEU A 81 -4.74 -23.16 -22.66
CA LEU A 81 -5.31 -23.40 -21.35
C LEU A 81 -6.01 -22.14 -20.88
N PHE A 82 -7.27 -22.23 -20.49
CA PHE A 82 -8.01 -21.19 -19.79
C PHE A 82 -8.22 -21.63 -18.34
N TYR A 83 -7.89 -20.77 -17.38
CA TYR A 83 -7.93 -21.18 -15.98
C TYR A 83 -8.40 -20.07 -15.04
N ALA A 84 -8.94 -20.49 -13.91
CA ALA A 84 -9.11 -19.68 -12.72
C ALA A 84 -8.08 -20.09 -11.67
N THR A 85 -7.66 -19.15 -10.85
CA THR A 85 -6.67 -19.39 -9.79
C THR A 85 -7.07 -18.68 -8.51
N GLY A 86 -6.70 -19.24 -7.36
CA GLY A 86 -6.97 -18.63 -6.08
C GLY A 86 -6.14 -19.24 -4.97
N GLY A 87 -5.82 -18.44 -3.96
CA GLY A 87 -4.99 -18.88 -2.86
C GLY A 87 -4.55 -17.78 -1.93
N LEU A 88 -3.40 -18.01 -1.27
CA LEU A 88 -2.82 -17.12 -0.30
C LEU A 88 -1.89 -16.10 -0.97
N ALA A 89 -1.84 -14.91 -0.40
CA ALA A 89 -0.91 -13.87 -0.78
C ALA A 89 -0.19 -13.32 0.46
N ALA A 90 1.05 -12.90 0.30
CA ALA A 90 1.80 -12.19 1.33
C ALA A 90 2.67 -11.13 0.68
N GLY A 91 2.80 -9.97 1.33
CA GLY A 91 3.61 -8.87 0.80
C GLY A 91 4.11 -7.94 1.90
N LYS A 92 5.21 -7.24 1.62
CA LYS A 92 5.75 -6.23 2.52
C LYS A 92 5.09 -4.89 2.20
N VAL A 93 4.33 -4.37 3.15
CA VAL A 93 3.73 -3.05 3.05
C VAL A 93 4.56 -2.06 3.86
N GLN A 94 4.98 -0.99 3.20
CA GLN A 94 5.64 0.14 3.83
C GLN A 94 4.74 1.36 3.69
N ASN A 95 4.45 2.01 4.80
CA ASN A 95 3.72 3.27 4.79
C ASN A 95 4.53 4.35 5.52
N SER A 96 4.40 5.56 5.04
CA SER A 96 5.02 6.75 5.64
C SER A 96 4.15 7.97 5.38
N GLY A 97 4.25 8.91 6.27
CA GLY A 97 3.52 10.16 6.12
C GLY A 97 3.92 11.19 7.17
N SER A 98 3.35 12.36 7.00
CA SER A 98 3.48 13.46 7.96
C SER A 98 2.17 14.22 8.06
N ALA A 99 1.94 14.86 9.18
CA ALA A 99 0.88 15.84 9.32
C ALA A 99 1.52 17.21 9.47
N ILE A 100 1.07 18.16 8.68
CA ILE A 100 1.58 19.54 8.68
C ILE A 100 0.42 20.54 8.74
N ILE A 101 0.58 21.60 9.49
CA ILE A 101 -0.29 22.78 9.44
C ILE A 101 0.37 23.82 8.55
N SER A 102 -0.37 24.36 7.60
CA SER A 102 0.10 25.40 6.70
C SER A 102 -0.57 26.74 7.04
N GLY A 103 0.20 27.81 7.04
CA GLY A 103 -0.29 29.16 7.23
C GLY A 103 -0.15 29.71 8.66
N ALA A 104 -0.21 31.00 8.78
CA ALA A 104 -0.27 31.71 10.06
C ALA A 104 -1.70 31.60 10.61
N SER A 105 -2.02 30.59 11.38
CA SER A 105 -3.26 30.57 12.13
C SER A 105 -2.99 31.11 13.54
N THR A 106 -3.72 32.11 13.91
CA THR A 106 -3.67 32.73 15.24
C THR A 106 -4.75 32.06 16.10
N PHE A 107 -4.34 31.38 17.16
CA PHE A 107 -5.25 30.74 18.11
C PHE A 107 -5.86 31.75 19.08
N THR A 108 -5.11 32.77 19.40
CA THR A 108 -5.52 33.98 20.08
C THR A 108 -5.14 35.17 19.23
N PRO A 109 -5.89 36.30 19.24
CA PRO A 109 -5.48 37.47 18.53
C PRO A 109 -4.03 37.85 18.89
N GLY A 110 -3.08 37.62 17.96
CA GLY A 110 -1.68 37.95 18.10
C GLY A 110 -0.67 36.82 18.35
N ALA A 111 -1.09 35.55 18.56
CA ALA A 111 -0.14 34.44 18.76
C ALA A 111 -0.01 33.55 17.54
N PRO A 112 1.17 33.36 16.95
CA PRO A 112 1.38 32.45 15.82
C PRO A 112 1.37 30.97 16.30
N LEU A 113 0.79 30.06 15.50
CA LEU A 113 0.68 28.62 15.80
C LEU A 113 2.01 27.89 15.86
N CYS A 114 3.04 28.40 15.21
CA CYS A 114 4.34 27.77 15.14
C CYS A 114 5.41 28.78 15.55
N THR A 115 6.15 28.43 16.59
CA THR A 115 7.32 29.19 17.00
C THR A 115 8.54 28.28 17.07
N SER A 116 9.68 28.72 16.55
CA SER A 116 10.98 28.11 16.82
C SER A 116 11.68 29.01 17.81
N GLY A 117 11.65 28.65 19.09
CA GLY A 117 12.02 29.57 20.16
C GLY A 117 10.99 30.72 20.27
N ASN A 118 11.44 31.95 20.42
CA ASN A 118 10.59 33.14 20.51
C ASN A 118 10.28 33.80 19.15
N VAL A 119 10.57 33.15 18.03
CA VAL A 119 10.41 33.72 16.69
C VAL A 119 9.21 33.10 16.01
N PRO A 120 8.23 33.85 15.52
CA PRO A 120 7.15 33.34 14.67
C PRO A 120 7.73 32.74 13.40
N VAL A 121 7.38 31.49 13.12
CA VAL A 121 7.74 30.81 11.87
C VAL A 121 6.57 30.97 10.91
N THR A 122 6.76 31.74 9.86
CA THR A 122 5.85 31.80 8.71
C THR A 122 6.15 30.60 7.84
N GLY A 123 5.23 29.62 7.75
CA GLY A 123 5.45 28.44 6.93
C GLY A 123 4.66 27.22 7.40
N THR A 124 5.23 26.06 7.21
CA THR A 124 4.63 24.77 7.56
C THR A 124 5.16 24.27 8.89
N CYS A 125 4.25 23.85 9.79
CA CYS A 125 4.60 23.24 11.07
C CYS A 125 4.39 21.73 11.01
N PRO A 126 5.41 20.90 11.22
CA PRO A 126 5.24 19.46 11.35
C PRO A 126 4.55 19.14 12.69
N LEU A 127 3.43 18.43 12.64
CA LEU A 127 2.69 17.95 13.80
C LEU A 127 3.03 16.53 14.16
N ALA A 128 3.20 15.67 13.15
CA ALA A 128 3.53 14.26 13.33
C ALA A 128 4.26 13.72 12.11
N ASN A 129 5.14 12.77 12.35
CA ASN A 129 5.73 11.94 11.32
C ASN A 129 5.51 10.47 11.70
N TRP A 130 5.25 9.63 10.71
CA TRP A 130 5.14 8.21 10.93
C TRP A 130 5.78 7.43 9.79
N SER A 131 6.31 6.27 10.13
CA SER A 131 6.82 5.30 9.19
C SER A 131 6.58 3.91 9.77
N SER A 132 6.06 3.01 8.98
CA SER A 132 5.81 1.63 9.38
C SER A 132 6.12 0.68 8.24
N SER A 133 6.62 -0.49 8.59
CA SER A 133 6.91 -1.56 7.64
C SER A 133 6.46 -2.87 8.24
N SER A 134 5.59 -3.60 7.55
CA SER A 134 5.06 -4.89 8.02
C SER A 134 4.83 -5.84 6.86
N VAL A 135 4.97 -7.14 7.12
CA VAL A 135 4.53 -8.18 6.19
C VAL A 135 3.06 -8.46 6.49
N LYS A 136 2.24 -8.47 5.45
CA LYS A 136 0.82 -8.74 5.52
C LYS A 136 0.49 -9.97 4.72
N GLY A 137 -0.37 -10.82 5.28
CA GLY A 137 -0.98 -11.95 4.62
C GLY A 137 -2.40 -11.61 4.17
N GLY A 138 -2.82 -12.24 3.10
CA GLY A 138 -4.14 -12.06 2.52
C GLY A 138 -4.46 -13.17 1.52
N TRP A 139 -5.27 -12.84 0.54
CA TRP A 139 -5.70 -13.77 -0.49
C TRP A 139 -5.54 -13.17 -1.89
N ALA A 140 -5.49 -14.04 -2.89
CA ALA A 140 -5.46 -13.68 -4.30
C ALA A 140 -6.45 -14.53 -5.08
N LEU A 141 -7.14 -13.91 -6.05
CA LEU A 141 -8.02 -14.57 -7.01
C LEU A 141 -7.70 -14.04 -8.41
N GLY A 142 -7.77 -14.90 -9.41
CA GLY A 142 -7.48 -14.47 -10.77
C GLY A 142 -7.99 -15.42 -11.84
N VAL A 143 -7.83 -14.96 -13.07
CA VAL A 143 -8.12 -15.73 -14.28
C VAL A 143 -7.00 -15.51 -15.28
N GLY A 144 -6.75 -16.52 -16.12
CA GLY A 144 -5.69 -16.40 -17.10
C GLY A 144 -5.87 -17.34 -18.29
N ALA A 145 -5.07 -17.07 -19.28
CA ALA A 145 -4.89 -17.92 -20.44
C ALA A 145 -3.42 -18.20 -20.68
N GLU A 146 -3.09 -19.42 -21.06
CA GLU A 146 -1.75 -19.86 -21.39
C GLU A 146 -1.77 -20.55 -22.77
N HIS A 147 -0.82 -20.24 -23.63
CA HIS A 147 -0.75 -20.78 -24.98
C HIS A 147 0.65 -21.34 -25.26
N VAL A 148 0.69 -22.55 -25.81
CA VAL A 148 1.93 -23.19 -26.28
C VAL A 148 2.30 -22.63 -27.65
N PHE A 149 3.43 -21.95 -27.75
CA PHE A 149 3.86 -21.36 -29.03
C PHE A 149 5.06 -22.07 -29.66
N ALA A 150 5.94 -22.71 -28.87
CA ALA A 150 7.09 -23.43 -29.39
C ALA A 150 7.56 -24.53 -28.44
N GLY A 151 7.42 -25.78 -28.82
CA GLY A 151 7.93 -26.94 -28.05
C GLY A 151 7.40 -26.96 -26.62
N ASN A 152 8.29 -26.70 -25.65
CA ASN A 152 7.94 -26.66 -24.22
C ASN A 152 7.66 -25.23 -23.70
N TRP A 153 7.73 -24.21 -24.55
CA TRP A 153 7.52 -22.85 -24.16
C TRP A 153 6.05 -22.45 -24.27
N THR A 154 5.57 -21.76 -23.24
CA THR A 154 4.23 -21.19 -23.21
C THR A 154 4.29 -19.71 -22.84
N VAL A 155 3.38 -18.93 -23.41
CA VAL A 155 3.10 -17.58 -22.99
C VAL A 155 1.80 -17.57 -22.19
N LYS A 156 1.78 -16.86 -21.07
CA LYS A 156 0.57 -16.67 -20.29
C LYS A 156 0.22 -15.20 -20.14
N VAL A 157 -1.08 -14.92 -20.08
CA VAL A 157 -1.64 -13.65 -19.67
C VAL A 157 -2.56 -13.92 -18.48
N GLU A 158 -2.41 -13.19 -17.42
CA GLU A 158 -3.17 -13.40 -16.18
C GLU A 158 -3.61 -12.07 -15.58
N TYR A 159 -4.86 -12.01 -15.14
CA TYR A 159 -5.37 -10.97 -14.24
C TYR A 159 -5.45 -11.55 -12.83
N LEU A 160 -4.97 -10.79 -11.86
CA LEU A 160 -4.95 -11.18 -10.46
C LEU A 160 -5.44 -10.04 -9.59
N HIS A 161 -6.46 -10.31 -8.78
CA HIS A 161 -6.89 -9.44 -7.69
C HIS A 161 -6.27 -9.94 -6.39
N VAL A 162 -5.59 -9.05 -5.66
CA VAL A 162 -4.92 -9.34 -4.38
C VAL A 162 -5.50 -8.45 -3.29
N ASP A 163 -5.80 -9.02 -2.13
CA ASP A 163 -6.21 -8.30 -0.94
C ASP A 163 -5.35 -8.73 0.26
N LEU A 164 -4.49 -7.85 0.71
CA LEU A 164 -3.61 -8.04 1.87
C LEU A 164 -4.22 -7.54 3.19
N GLY A 165 -5.53 -7.23 3.18
CA GLY A 165 -6.25 -6.79 4.36
C GLY A 165 -5.94 -5.34 4.74
N ARG A 166 -6.06 -5.05 6.04
CA ARG A 166 -5.88 -3.70 6.58
C ARG A 166 -4.52 -3.53 7.25
N VAL A 167 -3.93 -2.37 7.02
CA VAL A 167 -2.75 -1.89 7.74
C VAL A 167 -3.16 -0.70 8.58
N SER A 168 -2.87 -0.77 9.87
CA SER A 168 -3.09 0.33 10.81
C SER A 168 -1.75 0.81 11.34
N THR A 169 -1.54 2.11 11.31
CA THR A 169 -0.32 2.75 11.84
C THR A 169 -0.73 3.79 12.85
N SER A 170 -0.24 3.64 14.07
CA SER A 170 -0.41 4.62 15.12
C SER A 170 0.72 5.64 15.07
N PHE A 171 0.41 6.88 15.34
CA PHE A 171 1.38 7.97 15.44
C PHE A 171 1.03 8.82 16.65
N ALA A 172 2.05 9.46 17.23
CA ALA A 172 1.90 10.48 18.24
C ALA A 172 2.18 11.84 17.63
N THR A 173 1.40 12.85 18.00
CA THR A 173 1.73 14.23 17.65
C THR A 173 2.88 14.73 18.53
N VAL A 174 3.83 15.43 17.93
CA VAL A 174 4.87 16.10 18.72
C VAL A 174 4.24 17.24 19.53
N PRO A 175 4.61 17.41 20.80
CA PRO A 175 4.15 18.54 21.57
C PRO A 175 4.67 19.83 20.95
N ASN A 176 3.77 20.69 20.51
CA ASN A 176 4.15 22.03 20.03
C ASN A 176 4.07 23.02 21.20
N CYS A 177 5.10 23.80 21.37
CA CYS A 177 5.11 24.90 22.33
C CYS A 177 4.44 26.13 21.72
N TYR A 178 3.44 26.66 22.39
CA TYR A 178 2.85 27.97 22.13
C TYR A 178 3.35 28.93 23.20
N GLY A 179 4.09 29.94 22.79
CA GLY A 179 4.53 31.01 23.65
C GLY A 179 4.60 32.31 22.86
N GLY A 180 3.89 33.34 23.31
CA GLY A 180 4.21 34.71 22.89
C GLY A 180 5.56 35.13 23.46
N ALA A 181 6.20 36.19 22.91
CA ALA A 181 7.47 36.72 23.40
C ALA A 181 7.47 36.91 24.94
N GLY A 182 8.21 36.01 25.64
CA GLY A 182 8.34 36.04 27.11
C GLY A 182 7.30 35.30 27.93
N GLY A 183 6.35 34.57 27.32
CA GLY A 183 5.34 33.77 28.03
C GLY A 183 5.72 32.29 28.17
N PRO A 184 5.10 31.56 29.13
CA PRO A 184 5.33 30.14 29.29
C PRO A 184 4.83 29.36 28.04
N CYS A 185 5.62 28.40 27.59
CA CYS A 185 5.18 27.45 26.55
C CYS A 185 3.93 26.69 27.00
N LEU A 186 2.80 26.89 26.32
CA LEU A 186 1.64 26.02 26.46
C LEU A 186 1.92 24.75 25.64
N VAL A 187 2.19 23.67 26.33
CA VAL A 187 2.32 22.36 25.72
C VAL A 187 0.90 21.85 25.45
N ILE A 188 0.51 21.76 24.18
CA ILE A 188 -0.68 20.99 23.82
C ILE A 188 -0.35 19.52 24.05
N ASN A 189 -1.20 18.85 24.84
CA ASN A 189 -1.05 17.43 25.09
C ASN A 189 -0.83 16.67 23.77
N PRO A 190 0.22 15.82 23.70
CA PRO A 190 0.44 15.00 22.52
C PRO A 190 -0.79 14.14 22.28
N GLY A 191 -1.45 14.36 21.15
CA GLY A 191 -2.52 13.51 20.68
C GLY A 191 -1.93 12.24 20.07
N ALA A 192 -2.65 11.14 20.15
CA ALA A 192 -2.34 9.95 19.39
C ALA A 192 -3.45 9.71 18.35
N GLY A 193 -3.07 9.29 17.17
CA GLY A 193 -4.00 8.93 16.11
C GLY A 193 -3.64 7.59 15.48
N THR A 194 -4.61 7.00 14.79
CA THR A 194 -4.39 5.77 14.01
C THR A 194 -4.90 5.96 12.60
N ILE A 195 -4.04 5.73 11.63
CA ILE A 195 -4.40 5.66 10.21
C ILE A 195 -4.57 4.21 9.83
N SER A 196 -5.70 3.88 9.20
CA SER A 196 -6.01 2.54 8.69
C SER A 196 -6.26 2.60 7.19
N SER A 197 -5.56 1.77 6.43
CA SER A 197 -5.73 1.62 4.99
C SER A 197 -5.93 0.16 4.62
N ARG A 198 -6.80 -0.11 3.63
CA ARG A 198 -6.94 -1.44 3.03
C ARG A 198 -6.01 -1.54 1.83
N ILE A 199 -5.26 -2.62 1.77
CA ILE A 199 -4.29 -2.89 0.72
C ILE A 199 -4.89 -3.87 -0.27
N THR A 200 -5.35 -3.34 -1.37
CA THR A 200 -5.84 -4.13 -2.52
C THR A 200 -5.06 -3.74 -3.77
N ASP A 201 -4.87 -4.70 -4.65
CA ASP A 201 -4.17 -4.49 -5.90
C ASP A 201 -4.77 -5.32 -7.04
N ASP A 202 -4.83 -4.72 -8.22
CA ASP A 202 -5.30 -5.34 -9.46
C ASP A 202 -4.13 -5.41 -10.43
N ILE A 203 -3.73 -6.62 -10.78
CA ILE A 203 -2.50 -6.91 -11.52
C ILE A 203 -2.85 -7.58 -12.83
N VAL A 204 -2.35 -7.01 -13.94
CA VAL A 204 -2.30 -7.69 -15.22
C VAL A 204 -0.86 -8.04 -15.49
N ARG A 205 -0.56 -9.31 -15.75
CA ARG A 205 0.80 -9.79 -15.99
C ARG A 205 0.89 -10.69 -17.21
N VAL A 206 2.05 -10.66 -17.85
CA VAL A 206 2.43 -11.55 -18.94
C VAL A 206 3.63 -12.36 -18.48
N GLY A 207 3.63 -13.65 -18.74
CA GLY A 207 4.72 -14.54 -18.33
C GLY A 207 5.11 -15.50 -19.44
N LEU A 208 6.38 -15.94 -19.38
CA LEU A 208 6.90 -17.03 -20.19
C LEU A 208 7.17 -18.21 -19.26
N ASN A 209 6.64 -19.40 -19.61
CA ASN A 209 6.87 -20.62 -18.86
C ASN A 209 7.58 -21.66 -19.73
N TYR A 210 8.43 -22.43 -19.10
CA TYR A 210 9.04 -23.61 -19.69
C TYR A 210 8.53 -24.88 -19.01
N ARG A 211 7.92 -25.79 -19.74
CA ARG A 211 7.42 -27.07 -19.24
C ARG A 211 8.52 -28.10 -19.23
N LEU A 212 8.91 -28.57 -18.05
CA LEU A 212 9.96 -29.58 -17.86
C LEU A 212 9.54 -30.97 -18.33
N ASN A 213 8.24 -31.31 -18.14
CA ASN A 213 7.67 -32.58 -18.59
C ASN A 213 6.52 -32.30 -19.58
N ARG A 214 6.49 -33.04 -20.67
CA ARG A 214 5.28 -33.18 -21.49
C ARG A 214 4.35 -34.17 -20.80
N PRO A 215 3.08 -33.84 -20.66
CA PRO A 215 2.09 -34.86 -20.29
C PRO A 215 1.94 -35.92 -21.39
#